data_bd419691752601a1e182e2b3284693cc
#
_entry.id   bd419691752601a1e182e2b3284693cc
#
_cell.length_a   1.000
_cell.length_b   1.000
_cell.length_c   1.000
_cell.angle_alpha   90.00
_cell.angle_beta   90.00
_cell.angle_gamma   90.00
#
_symmetry.space_group_name_H-M   'P 1'
#
loop_
_entity.id
_entity.type
_entity.pdbx_description
1 polymer ?
#
loop_
_entity_poly.entity_id
_entity_poly.type
_entity_poly.pdbx_seq_one_letter_code
_entity_poly.pdbx_strand_id
1 'polypeptide(L)'
;MDPIHNRIMKEYEDMKKNEKENTVTVWMVENDTRHWKGKIFGPKDTCYEGGIFIIDIVIPNDYPFKPPKMKFDTKIWHPNISSVTGAICLDILKNEWTPALTIRTALISLQALMCAPVPDDPQDAQVASQYMRDIKAFNATAKQWVEEYANPEKNLKKKVKELMEMGFSEEASKTALEKNGGDVEKALNSLLGA
;
A
#
# COMPACT_ATOMS: atom_id res chain seq x y z
N MET A 1 3.59 23.61 -20.50
CA MET A 1 3.34 22.34 -19.79
C MET A 1 3.32 22.68 -18.28
N ASP A 2 2.36 22.19 -17.53
CA ASP A 2 2.21 22.51 -16.10
C ASP A 2 3.44 22.02 -15.31
N PRO A 3 4.17 22.90 -14.57
CA PRO A 3 5.35 22.51 -13.80
C PRO A 3 5.05 21.42 -12.74
N ILE A 4 3.84 21.43 -12.19
CA ILE A 4 3.42 20.43 -11.20
C ILE A 4 3.25 19.07 -11.88
N HIS A 5 2.61 19.04 -13.04
CA HIS A 5 2.48 17.80 -13.83
C HIS A 5 3.84 17.21 -14.21
N ASN A 6 4.77 18.04 -14.66
CA ASN A 6 6.13 17.59 -14.98
C ASN A 6 6.85 17.01 -13.77
N ARG A 7 6.70 17.62 -12.59
CA ARG A 7 7.24 17.10 -11.34
C ARG A 7 6.67 15.72 -11.00
N ILE A 8 5.35 15.56 -11.06
CA ILE A 8 4.64 14.30 -10.77
C ILE A 8 5.12 13.20 -11.72
N MET A 9 5.17 13.49 -13.02
CA MET A 9 5.61 12.52 -14.03
C MET A 9 7.06 12.11 -13.86
N LYS A 10 7.94 13.06 -13.54
CA LYS A 10 9.36 12.77 -13.26
C LYS A 10 9.51 11.83 -12.06
N GLU A 11 8.79 12.09 -10.95
CA GLU A 11 8.82 11.21 -9.78
C GLU A 11 8.32 9.80 -10.12
N TYR A 12 7.26 9.68 -10.93
CA TYR A 12 6.74 8.40 -11.39
C TYR A 12 7.78 7.63 -12.22
N GLU A 13 8.37 8.29 -13.23
CA GLU A 13 9.40 7.69 -14.09
C GLU A 13 10.63 7.26 -13.30
N ASP A 14 11.09 8.08 -12.35
CA ASP A 14 12.24 7.75 -11.50
C ASP A 14 11.96 6.52 -10.60
N MET A 15 10.74 6.35 -10.15
CA MET A 15 10.34 5.15 -9.41
C MET A 15 10.24 3.91 -10.31
N LYS A 16 9.77 4.07 -11.54
CA LYS A 16 9.66 2.95 -12.51
C LYS A 16 11.02 2.45 -13.02
N LYS A 17 11.99 3.33 -13.21
CA LYS A 17 13.36 2.95 -13.68
C LYS A 17 14.04 1.92 -12.77
N ASN A 18 13.80 2.00 -11.46
CA ASN A 18 14.47 1.16 -10.46
C ASN A 18 13.50 0.15 -9.79
N GLU A 19 12.38 -0.16 -10.44
CA GLU A 19 11.29 -0.94 -9.82
C GLU A 19 11.74 -2.33 -9.32
N LYS A 20 12.67 -2.98 -10.01
CA LYS A 20 13.16 -4.32 -9.64
C LYS A 20 14.06 -4.35 -8.39
N GLU A 21 14.71 -3.23 -8.09
CA GLU A 21 15.63 -3.09 -6.95
C GLU A 21 14.97 -2.42 -5.75
N ASN A 22 13.77 -1.87 -5.95
CA ASN A 22 13.08 -1.08 -4.93
C ASN A 22 12.22 -1.94 -4.01
N THR A 23 12.30 -1.66 -2.71
CA THR A 23 11.40 -2.20 -1.69
C THR A 23 10.01 -1.56 -1.74
N VAL A 24 9.84 -0.49 -2.52
CA VAL A 24 8.59 0.22 -2.75
C VAL A 24 8.39 0.44 -4.26
N THR A 25 7.20 0.21 -4.76
CA THR A 25 6.84 0.41 -6.17
C THR A 25 5.52 1.16 -6.29
N VAL A 26 5.24 1.76 -7.47
CA VAL A 26 3.99 2.49 -7.71
C VAL A 26 3.42 2.19 -9.09
N TRP A 27 2.10 2.39 -9.23
CA TRP A 27 1.40 2.45 -10.52
C TRP A 27 0.26 3.47 -10.46
N MET A 28 -0.09 4.03 -11.62
CA MET A 28 -1.24 4.93 -11.74
C MET A 28 -2.54 4.14 -11.77
N VAL A 29 -3.57 4.66 -11.13
CA VAL A 29 -4.93 4.13 -11.20
C VAL A 29 -5.59 4.73 -12.45
N GLU A 30 -6.09 3.89 -13.36
CA GLU A 30 -6.80 4.32 -14.57
C GLU A 30 -6.08 5.39 -15.42
N ASN A 31 -4.75 5.37 -15.40
CA ASN A 31 -3.88 6.40 -16.01
C ASN A 31 -4.07 7.81 -15.44
N ASP A 32 -4.70 7.96 -14.25
CA ASP A 32 -4.76 9.23 -13.55
C ASP A 32 -3.38 9.57 -12.96
N THR A 33 -2.79 10.65 -13.45
CA THR A 33 -1.47 11.12 -13.01
C THR A 33 -1.45 11.60 -11.55
N ARG A 34 -2.62 11.81 -10.94
CA ARG A 34 -2.76 12.26 -9.55
C ARG A 34 -3.31 11.19 -8.60
N HIS A 35 -3.65 10.02 -9.12
CA HIS A 35 -4.11 8.90 -8.31
C HIS A 35 -3.23 7.67 -8.55
N TRP A 36 -2.43 7.31 -7.54
CA TRP A 36 -1.51 6.18 -7.61
C TRP A 36 -1.82 5.15 -6.54
N LYS A 37 -1.36 3.94 -6.79
CA LYS A 37 -1.18 2.93 -5.75
C LYS A 37 0.31 2.73 -5.52
N GLY A 38 0.69 2.69 -4.25
CA GLY A 38 2.01 2.27 -3.79
C GLY A 38 1.97 0.82 -3.30
N LYS A 39 3.06 0.09 -3.48
CA LYS A 39 3.27 -1.22 -2.90
C LYS A 39 4.49 -1.18 -2.00
N ILE A 40 4.33 -1.62 -0.76
CA ILE A 40 5.40 -1.77 0.22
C ILE A 40 5.51 -3.26 0.56
N PHE A 41 6.72 -3.81 0.48
CA PHE A 41 7.00 -5.13 1.02
C PHE A 41 7.24 -5.04 2.52
N GLY A 42 6.60 -5.92 3.28
CA GLY A 42 6.79 -6.01 4.72
C GLY A 42 8.28 -6.19 5.06
N PRO A 43 8.84 -5.33 5.94
CA PRO A 43 10.27 -5.36 6.22
C PRO A 43 10.70 -6.69 6.85
N LYS A 44 11.90 -7.16 6.48
CA LYS A 44 12.51 -8.35 7.08
C LYS A 44 12.68 -8.18 8.59
N ASP A 45 12.67 -9.27 9.31
CA ASP A 45 12.83 -9.33 10.77
C ASP A 45 11.75 -8.57 11.55
N THR A 46 10.61 -8.25 10.91
CA THR A 46 9.43 -7.66 11.55
C THR A 46 8.25 -8.63 11.56
N CYS A 47 7.20 -8.30 12.32
CA CYS A 47 5.93 -9.03 12.26
C CYS A 47 5.19 -8.87 10.93
N TYR A 48 5.68 -8.02 10.03
CA TYR A 48 5.11 -7.72 8.71
C TYR A 48 5.81 -8.44 7.57
N GLU A 49 6.90 -9.17 7.86
CA GLU A 49 7.67 -9.89 6.85
C GLU A 49 6.81 -10.85 6.02
N GLY A 50 7.06 -10.86 4.70
CA GLY A 50 6.31 -11.67 3.73
C GLY A 50 4.99 -11.04 3.27
N GLY A 51 4.52 -9.98 3.93
CA GLY A 51 3.33 -9.25 3.52
C GLY A 51 3.58 -8.28 2.36
N ILE A 52 2.53 -8.05 1.57
CA ILE A 52 2.47 -7.00 0.56
C ILE A 52 1.37 -6.02 0.95
N PHE A 53 1.74 -4.76 1.13
CA PHE A 53 0.85 -3.70 1.58
C PHE A 53 0.63 -2.68 0.46
N ILE A 54 -0.62 -2.43 0.13
CA ILE A 54 -1.05 -1.46 -0.87
C ILE A 54 -1.43 -0.16 -0.18
N ILE A 55 -0.91 0.94 -0.71
CA ILE A 55 -1.12 2.30 -0.24
C ILE A 55 -1.88 3.06 -1.32
N ASP A 56 -3.00 3.65 -0.97
CA ASP A 56 -3.71 4.61 -1.82
C ASP A 56 -3.03 5.96 -1.72
N ILE A 57 -2.73 6.60 -2.85
CA ILE A 57 -1.96 7.84 -2.93
C ILE A 57 -2.72 8.82 -3.82
N VAL A 58 -3.25 9.88 -3.23
CA VAL A 58 -3.91 10.97 -3.96
C VAL A 58 -3.04 12.22 -3.88
N ILE A 59 -2.61 12.72 -5.03
CA ILE A 59 -1.73 13.89 -5.14
C ILE A 59 -2.58 15.15 -5.24
N PRO A 60 -2.51 16.07 -4.25
CA PRO A 60 -3.35 17.28 -4.24
C PRO A 60 -2.90 18.29 -5.30
N ASN A 61 -3.79 19.26 -5.60
CA ASN A 61 -3.52 20.27 -6.63
C ASN A 61 -2.36 21.20 -6.28
N ASP A 62 -2.11 21.40 -5.01
CA ASP A 62 -1.03 22.23 -4.48
C ASP A 62 0.24 21.43 -4.14
N TYR A 63 0.34 20.18 -4.62
CA TYR A 63 1.61 19.44 -4.59
C TYR A 63 2.69 20.16 -5.43
N PRO A 64 3.94 20.25 -4.99
CA PRO A 64 4.55 19.63 -3.81
C PRO A 64 4.53 20.49 -2.54
N PHE A 65 3.79 21.60 -2.52
CA PHE A 65 3.70 22.47 -1.32
C PHE A 65 2.88 21.82 -0.20
N LYS A 66 1.95 20.93 -0.55
CA LYS A 66 1.27 20.03 0.38
C LYS A 66 1.65 18.57 0.14
N PRO A 67 1.66 17.74 1.19
CA PRO A 67 1.96 16.33 1.06
C PRO A 67 0.92 15.58 0.22
N PRO A 68 1.28 14.43 -0.37
CA PRO A 68 0.30 13.50 -0.92
C PRO A 68 -0.58 12.96 0.21
N LYS A 69 -1.85 12.74 -0.08
CA LYS A 69 -2.77 12.04 0.83
C LYS A 69 -2.54 10.55 0.68
N MET A 70 -2.14 9.89 1.76
CA MET A 70 -1.84 8.46 1.76
C MET A 70 -2.66 7.72 2.82
N LYS A 71 -3.14 6.53 2.48
CA LYS A 71 -3.75 5.59 3.43
C LYS A 71 -3.45 4.15 3.00
N PHE A 72 -3.43 3.25 3.96
CA PHE A 72 -3.35 1.83 3.66
C PHE A 72 -4.69 1.32 3.11
N ASP A 73 -4.67 0.67 1.96
CA ASP A 73 -5.79 -0.14 1.47
C ASP A 73 -5.72 -1.54 2.08
N THR A 74 -4.52 -2.09 2.20
CA THR A 74 -4.30 -3.36 2.89
C THR A 74 -4.43 -3.15 4.39
N LYS A 75 -5.31 -3.90 5.05
CA LYS A 75 -5.43 -3.85 6.50
C LYS A 75 -4.12 -4.25 7.16
N ILE A 76 -3.75 -3.50 8.19
CA ILE A 76 -2.52 -3.70 8.96
C ILE A 76 -2.78 -3.48 10.45
N TRP A 77 -2.15 -4.28 11.30
CA TRP A 77 -2.19 -4.12 12.75
C TRP A 77 -0.94 -3.35 13.19
N HIS A 78 -1.07 -2.01 13.32
CA HIS A 78 0.07 -1.11 13.59
C HIS A 78 -0.37 0.10 14.44
N PRO A 79 0.39 0.52 15.49
CA PRO A 79 0.01 1.64 16.37
C PRO A 79 -0.27 2.96 15.64
N ASN A 80 0.48 3.25 14.59
CA ASN A 80 0.39 4.53 13.86
C ASN A 80 -0.47 4.46 12.59
N ILE A 81 -1.20 3.37 12.39
CA ILE A 81 -2.08 3.18 11.23
C ILE A 81 -3.42 2.67 11.74
N SER A 82 -4.50 3.34 11.36
CA SER A 82 -5.85 2.91 11.74
C SER A 82 -6.17 1.53 11.16
N SER A 83 -6.46 0.58 12.02
CA SER A 83 -6.89 -0.78 11.65
C SER A 83 -8.23 -0.82 10.91
N VAL A 84 -9.03 0.26 11.03
CA VAL A 84 -10.35 0.38 10.42
C VAL A 84 -10.29 1.11 9.08
N THR A 85 -9.59 2.25 9.02
CA THR A 85 -9.62 3.16 7.86
C THR A 85 -8.35 3.17 7.03
N GLY A 86 -7.24 2.64 7.56
CA GLY A 86 -5.91 2.74 6.94
C GLY A 86 -5.26 4.11 7.07
N ALA A 87 -5.89 5.07 7.77
CA ALA A 87 -5.32 6.40 7.98
C ALA A 87 -3.98 6.31 8.72
N ILE A 88 -3.02 7.17 8.35
CA ILE A 88 -1.63 7.12 8.78
C ILE A 88 -1.32 8.33 9.66
N CYS A 89 -0.70 8.09 10.82
CA CYS A 89 -0.03 9.12 11.60
C CYS A 89 1.47 9.08 11.29
N LEU A 90 1.92 9.99 10.44
CA LEU A 90 3.32 10.16 10.08
C LEU A 90 3.58 11.65 9.86
N ASP A 91 4.60 12.19 10.51
CA ASP A 91 4.95 13.61 10.57
C ASP A 91 5.23 14.22 9.19
N ILE A 92 5.98 13.51 8.33
CA ILE A 92 6.28 13.98 6.97
C ILE A 92 5.05 14.02 6.05
N LEU A 93 3.96 13.35 6.39
CA LEU A 93 2.67 13.47 5.68
C LEU A 93 1.80 14.59 6.26
N LYS A 94 2.30 15.35 7.22
CA LYS A 94 1.64 16.45 7.93
C LYS A 94 2.55 17.68 7.96
N ASN A 95 3.04 18.03 9.15
CA ASN A 95 3.74 19.28 9.42
C ASN A 95 5.21 19.30 8.99
N GLU A 96 5.85 18.14 8.88
CA GLU A 96 7.26 17.99 8.48
C GLU A 96 7.43 17.80 6.95
N TRP A 97 6.34 17.90 6.20
CA TRP A 97 6.40 17.87 4.75
C TRP A 97 7.11 19.12 4.20
N THR A 98 8.02 18.92 3.27
CA THR A 98 8.64 19.98 2.48
C THR A 98 8.61 19.65 1.00
N PRO A 99 8.63 20.64 0.08
CA PRO A 99 8.67 20.40 -1.36
C PRO A 99 9.92 19.64 -1.87
N ALA A 100 10.95 19.49 -1.03
CA ALA A 100 12.12 18.67 -1.35
C ALA A 100 11.85 17.16 -1.21
N LEU A 101 10.83 16.78 -0.45
CA LEU A 101 10.40 15.39 -0.31
C LEU A 101 9.64 14.93 -1.55
N THR A 102 9.60 13.62 -1.75
CA THR A 102 8.98 12.96 -2.89
C THR A 102 8.00 11.88 -2.41
N ILE A 103 7.15 11.39 -3.30
CA ILE A 103 6.28 10.23 -3.03
C ILE A 103 7.12 9.00 -2.64
N ARG A 104 8.27 8.81 -3.30
CA ARG A 104 9.23 7.75 -2.93
C ARG A 104 9.71 7.88 -1.49
N THR A 105 10.13 9.09 -1.09
CA THR A 105 10.58 9.36 0.29
C THR A 105 9.47 9.04 1.29
N ALA A 106 8.23 9.44 0.99
CA ALA A 106 7.09 9.15 1.85
C ALA A 106 6.84 7.63 2.01
N LEU A 107 6.90 6.86 0.92
CA LEU A 107 6.74 5.40 0.97
C LEU A 107 7.88 4.71 1.74
N ILE A 108 9.13 5.16 1.58
CA ILE A 108 10.27 4.65 2.35
C ILE A 108 10.11 4.98 3.83
N SER A 109 9.63 6.17 4.17
CA SER A 109 9.36 6.55 5.56
C SER A 109 8.21 5.74 6.17
N LEU A 110 7.18 5.37 5.38
CA LEU A 110 6.16 4.42 5.82
C LEU A 110 6.75 3.03 6.10
N GLN A 111 7.66 2.57 5.26
CA GLN A 111 8.35 1.30 5.48
C GLN A 111 9.21 1.35 6.75
N ALA A 112 9.89 2.47 7.00
CA ALA A 112 10.65 2.68 8.24
C ALA A 112 9.73 2.72 9.47
N LEU A 113 8.56 3.35 9.38
CA LEU A 113 7.55 3.36 10.45
C LEU A 113 7.06 1.94 10.78
N MET A 114 6.95 1.05 9.80
CA MET A 114 6.63 -0.36 10.04
C MET A 114 7.72 -1.08 10.86
N CYS A 115 9.00 -0.67 10.74
CA CYS A 115 10.10 -1.22 11.54
C CYS A 115 10.15 -0.64 12.96
N ALA A 116 9.77 0.63 13.12
CA ALA A 116 9.92 1.37 14.37
C ALA A 116 8.61 2.14 14.66
N PRO A 117 7.60 1.48 15.22
CA PRO A 117 6.36 2.14 15.65
C PRO A 117 6.61 3.22 16.72
N VAL A 118 5.76 4.26 16.70
CA VAL A 118 5.75 5.35 17.69
C VAL A 118 4.47 5.25 18.53
N PRO A 119 4.41 4.37 19.52
CA PRO A 119 3.18 4.08 20.26
C PRO A 119 2.69 5.24 21.16
N ASP A 120 3.56 6.21 21.45
CA ASP A 120 3.21 7.39 22.26
C ASP A 120 2.41 8.44 21.48
N ASP A 121 2.45 8.40 20.12
CA ASP A 121 1.59 9.21 19.24
C ASP A 121 0.78 8.30 18.30
N PRO A 122 -0.21 7.57 18.84
CA PRO A 122 -0.90 6.54 18.10
C PRO A 122 -1.98 7.09 17.15
N GLN A 123 -2.14 6.42 16.00
CA GLN A 123 -3.33 6.54 15.15
C GLN A 123 -4.42 5.54 15.59
N ASP A 124 -4.03 4.45 16.22
CA ASP A 124 -4.92 3.39 16.73
C ASP A 124 -4.57 3.08 18.19
N ALA A 125 -5.38 3.60 19.09
CA ALA A 125 -5.15 3.49 20.54
C ALA A 125 -5.24 2.03 21.06
N GLN A 126 -6.08 1.20 20.44
CA GLN A 126 -6.22 -0.21 20.82
C GLN A 126 -4.93 -0.96 20.46
N VAL A 127 -4.44 -0.76 19.25
CA VAL A 127 -3.21 -1.40 18.76
C VAL A 127 -2.01 -0.93 19.58
N ALA A 128 -1.89 0.38 19.83
CA ALA A 128 -0.82 0.94 20.64
C ALA A 128 -0.82 0.41 22.08
N SER A 129 -2.01 0.29 22.68
CA SER A 129 -2.16 -0.30 24.01
C SER A 129 -1.68 -1.76 24.06
N GLN A 130 -2.01 -2.56 23.05
CA GLN A 130 -1.52 -3.94 22.96
C GLN A 130 0.00 -3.98 22.76
N TYR A 131 0.54 -3.13 21.88
CA TYR A 131 1.99 -3.01 21.64
C TYR A 131 2.77 -2.73 22.91
N MET A 132 2.31 -1.77 23.71
CA MET A 132 2.97 -1.38 24.96
C MET A 132 2.83 -2.41 26.09
N ARG A 133 1.68 -3.09 26.18
CA ARG A 133 1.41 -4.04 27.28
C ARG A 133 1.97 -5.43 27.03
N ASP A 134 1.87 -5.91 25.79
CA ASP A 134 2.25 -7.28 25.42
C ASP A 134 2.72 -7.32 23.96
N ILE A 135 4.01 -7.08 23.78
CA ILE A 135 4.66 -7.12 22.46
C ILE A 135 4.56 -8.49 21.78
N LYS A 136 4.46 -9.59 22.55
CA LYS A 136 4.33 -10.93 21.99
C LYS A 136 2.93 -11.13 21.41
N ALA A 137 1.89 -10.72 22.15
CA ALA A 137 0.52 -10.76 21.68
C ALA A 137 0.33 -9.82 20.48
N PHE A 138 0.91 -8.62 20.50
CA PHE A 138 0.91 -7.70 19.36
C PHE A 138 1.52 -8.35 18.12
N ASN A 139 2.73 -8.92 18.22
CA ASN A 139 3.40 -9.57 17.09
C ASN A 139 2.60 -10.76 16.55
N ALA A 140 1.96 -11.53 17.41
CA ALA A 140 1.11 -12.63 17.00
C ALA A 140 -0.12 -12.13 16.21
N THR A 141 -0.80 -11.09 16.71
CA THR A 141 -1.93 -10.46 16.03
C THR A 141 -1.52 -9.85 14.69
N ALA A 142 -0.39 -9.12 14.67
CA ALA A 142 0.11 -8.50 13.43
C ALA A 142 0.45 -9.56 12.37
N LYS A 143 1.11 -10.66 12.74
CA LYS A 143 1.39 -11.79 11.83
C LYS A 143 0.11 -12.45 11.32
N GLN A 144 -0.89 -12.61 12.17
CA GLN A 144 -2.19 -13.12 11.74
C GLN A 144 -2.85 -12.19 10.71
N TRP A 145 -2.76 -10.86 10.90
CA TRP A 145 -3.28 -9.89 9.95
C TRP A 145 -2.49 -9.88 8.62
N VAL A 146 -1.16 -10.07 8.67
CA VAL A 146 -0.37 -10.25 7.44
C VAL A 146 -0.87 -11.47 6.67
N GLU A 147 -1.05 -12.60 7.35
CA GLU A 147 -1.53 -13.82 6.72
C GLU A 147 -2.95 -13.67 6.15
N GLU A 148 -3.81 -12.91 6.83
CA GLU A 148 -5.22 -12.74 6.41
C GLU A 148 -5.37 -11.72 5.28
N TYR A 149 -4.65 -10.58 5.35
CA TYR A 149 -4.90 -9.42 4.48
C TYR A 149 -3.74 -9.07 3.54
N ALA A 150 -2.52 -9.42 3.88
CA ALA A 150 -1.32 -9.01 3.14
C ALA A 150 -0.58 -10.16 2.47
N ASN A 151 -0.99 -11.42 2.68
CA ASN A 151 -0.37 -12.59 2.04
C ASN A 151 -0.72 -12.61 0.53
N PRO A 152 0.26 -12.49 -0.38
CA PRO A 152 0.00 -12.41 -1.81
C PRO A 152 -0.61 -13.68 -2.39
N GLU A 153 -0.20 -14.86 -1.91
CA GLU A 153 -0.73 -16.13 -2.40
C GLU A 153 -2.20 -16.34 -1.98
N LYS A 154 -2.51 -16.02 -0.72
CA LYS A 154 -3.86 -16.12 -0.20
C LYS A 154 -4.79 -15.13 -0.87
N ASN A 155 -4.32 -13.90 -1.09
CA ASN A 155 -5.06 -12.87 -1.81
C ASN A 155 -5.32 -13.27 -3.26
N LEU A 156 -4.33 -13.87 -3.95
CA LEU A 156 -4.52 -14.39 -5.30
C LEU A 156 -5.56 -15.51 -5.32
N LYS A 157 -5.45 -16.49 -4.42
CA LYS A 157 -6.43 -17.58 -4.31
C LYS A 157 -7.84 -17.08 -4.06
N LYS A 158 -8.01 -16.06 -3.19
CA LYS A 158 -9.31 -15.44 -2.93
C LYS A 158 -9.89 -14.78 -4.18
N LYS A 159 -9.10 -14.00 -4.91
CA LYS A 159 -9.51 -13.35 -6.17
C LYS A 159 -9.84 -14.35 -7.27
N VAL A 160 -9.05 -15.42 -7.39
CA VAL A 160 -9.34 -16.52 -8.33
C VAL A 160 -10.69 -17.16 -7.98
N LYS A 161 -10.92 -17.46 -6.70
CA LYS A 161 -12.20 -18.04 -6.26
C LYS A 161 -13.38 -17.13 -6.57
N GLU A 162 -13.24 -15.83 -6.37
CA GLU A 162 -14.27 -14.84 -6.70
C GLU A 162 -14.65 -14.89 -8.20
N LEU A 163 -13.67 -14.92 -9.11
CA LEU A 163 -13.92 -15.06 -10.55
C LEU A 163 -14.52 -16.44 -10.91
N MET A 164 -14.11 -17.50 -10.22
CA MET A 164 -14.71 -18.84 -10.41
C MET A 164 -16.19 -18.88 -9.99
N GLU A 165 -16.57 -18.19 -8.93
CA GLU A 165 -17.96 -18.04 -8.49
C GLU A 165 -18.81 -17.28 -9.54
N MET A 166 -18.18 -16.45 -10.38
CA MET A 166 -18.80 -15.78 -11.53
C MET A 166 -18.86 -16.66 -12.79
N GLY A 167 -18.36 -17.91 -12.74
CA GLY A 167 -18.48 -18.91 -13.82
C GLY A 167 -17.23 -19.11 -14.67
N PHE A 168 -16.09 -18.50 -14.34
CA PHE A 168 -14.84 -18.69 -15.08
C PHE A 168 -14.02 -19.86 -14.55
N SER A 169 -13.20 -20.47 -15.42
CA SER A 169 -12.29 -21.52 -14.98
C SER A 169 -11.14 -20.96 -14.10
N GLU A 170 -10.56 -21.80 -13.24
CA GLU A 170 -9.43 -21.42 -12.40
C GLU A 170 -8.25 -20.88 -13.23
N GLU A 171 -7.92 -21.58 -14.34
CA GLU A 171 -6.81 -21.22 -15.22
C GLU A 171 -7.06 -19.88 -15.94
N ALA A 172 -8.25 -19.65 -16.46
CA ALA A 172 -8.63 -18.38 -17.08
C ALA A 172 -8.58 -17.24 -16.05
N SER A 173 -9.09 -17.47 -14.84
CA SER A 173 -9.10 -16.49 -13.76
C SER A 173 -7.68 -16.11 -13.33
N LYS A 174 -6.77 -17.08 -13.14
CA LYS A 174 -5.35 -16.81 -12.83
C LYS A 174 -4.67 -16.01 -13.92
N THR A 175 -4.82 -16.45 -15.18
CA THR A 175 -4.22 -15.76 -16.33
C THR A 175 -4.72 -14.32 -16.48
N ALA A 176 -6.02 -14.10 -16.29
CA ALA A 176 -6.61 -12.77 -16.37
C ALA A 176 -6.12 -11.87 -15.23
N LEU A 177 -6.03 -12.37 -13.99
CA LEU A 177 -5.50 -11.62 -12.86
C LEU A 177 -4.02 -11.27 -13.04
N GLU A 178 -3.20 -12.18 -13.53
CA GLU A 178 -1.77 -11.93 -13.82
C GLU A 178 -1.60 -10.82 -14.86
N LYS A 179 -2.34 -10.90 -15.98
CA LYS A 179 -2.31 -9.89 -17.06
C LYS A 179 -2.78 -8.50 -16.60
N ASN A 180 -3.70 -8.46 -15.64
CA ASN A 180 -4.30 -7.22 -15.15
C ASN A 180 -3.75 -6.77 -13.78
N GLY A 181 -2.54 -7.22 -13.39
CA GLY A 181 -1.88 -6.80 -12.16
C GLY A 181 -2.63 -7.17 -10.87
N GLY A 182 -3.46 -8.21 -10.92
CA GLY A 182 -4.27 -8.67 -9.80
C GLY A 182 -5.53 -7.85 -9.54
N ASP A 183 -5.94 -7.00 -10.47
CA ASP A 183 -7.19 -6.24 -10.43
C ASP A 183 -8.34 -7.13 -10.90
N VAL A 184 -9.32 -7.39 -10.01
CA VAL A 184 -10.45 -8.30 -10.28
C VAL A 184 -11.39 -7.74 -11.33
N GLU A 185 -11.67 -6.43 -11.30
CA GLU A 185 -12.59 -5.79 -12.23
C GLU A 185 -12.02 -5.78 -13.66
N LYS A 186 -10.73 -5.42 -13.80
CA LYS A 186 -10.03 -5.49 -15.09
C LYS A 186 -9.90 -6.92 -15.61
N ALA A 187 -9.62 -7.86 -14.71
CA ALA A 187 -9.57 -9.28 -15.06
C ALA A 187 -10.94 -9.79 -15.54
N LEU A 188 -12.02 -9.40 -14.85
CA LEU A 188 -13.38 -9.73 -15.24
C LEU A 188 -13.72 -9.16 -16.62
N ASN A 189 -13.45 -7.87 -16.85
CA ASN A 189 -13.69 -7.24 -18.15
C ASN A 189 -12.89 -7.93 -19.26
N SER A 190 -11.63 -8.28 -19.00
CA SER A 190 -10.81 -9.05 -19.94
C SER A 190 -11.37 -10.45 -20.24
N LEU A 191 -12.00 -11.11 -19.27
CA LEU A 191 -12.63 -12.43 -19.43
C LEU A 191 -13.96 -12.35 -20.17
N LEU A 192 -14.67 -11.25 -20.03
CA LEU A 192 -15.94 -10.99 -20.75
C LEU A 192 -15.71 -10.56 -22.21
N GLY A 193 -14.47 -10.30 -22.61
CA GLY A 193 -14.12 -9.89 -23.97
C GLY A 193 -14.39 -8.40 -24.27
N ALA A 194 -14.44 -7.57 -23.23
CA ALA A 194 -14.61 -6.12 -23.33
C ALA A 194 -13.26 -5.39 -23.43
#